data_43656e5d38976682a00865b6ec28adde
#
_entry.id   43656e5d38976682a00865b6ec28adde
#
_cell.length_a   1.000
_cell.length_b   1.000
_cell.length_c   1.000
_cell.angle_alpha   90.00
_cell.angle_beta   90.00
_cell.angle_gamma   90.00
#
_symmetry.space_group_name_H-M   'P 1'
#
loop_
_entity.id
_entity.type
_entity.pdbx_description
1 polymer ?
#
loop_
_entity_poly.entity_id
_entity_poly.type
_entity_poly.pdbx_seq_one_letter_code
_entity_poly.pdbx_strand_id
1 'polypeptide(L)'
;MKMKRNLVLAIVVGVLNYNTAFASVENPFGDVDTSSWTYGSMEVLAQNGIIDGASFANGKTLTRYEMSALVAKAMWKFDKSNATVKAATQSNLEKLEKEFSPELQNMGVPISSNIQAQLQAPIKTEAAGISFSGGSRMRYQINPNLAGTNKTSSDPSRFQERFSLNISAPVANKLTFNAQLWTENSIAKRNVNTNVKTSTNVAPIFDKGEFVWKNASTILTIGRFQPILGQGIIYAGGEGNAMDGIYGTYKIGSKFAMSVGYADLNAGFNTGVTVNAAMQNVEYKITDKATLTVAHMKILNNPNLVGYLQKNGSSYKFDQYSFGGKVKTGVTTIILEGVKNNASGLPAGAQRNGVWGRVQWKTSDYQNPGTWQTSIDYLKMGNWSIDSDFWKIVLPVPGGNGINGDGAQGFGFDFDYVVAKNLDVDFKYYALKPYDSNKSSFSSYSPYLGFITNWRF
;
A
#
# COMPACT_ATOMS: atom_id res chain seq x y z
N MET A 1 15.99 -30.07 -6.64
CA MET A 1 14.70 -29.36 -6.52
C MET A 1 13.96 -29.53 -5.19
N LYS A 2 14.52 -30.22 -4.19
CA LYS A 2 13.94 -30.38 -2.82
C LYS A 2 14.32 -29.28 -1.84
N MET A 3 15.37 -28.50 -2.10
CA MET A 3 15.89 -27.48 -1.17
C MET A 3 15.05 -26.19 -1.09
N LYS A 4 14.32 -25.81 -2.16
CA LYS A 4 13.48 -24.60 -2.18
C LYS A 4 12.20 -24.71 -1.33
N ARG A 5 11.68 -25.90 -1.14
CA ARG A 5 10.45 -26.15 -0.37
C ARG A 5 10.67 -26.10 1.14
N ASN A 6 11.85 -26.47 1.60
CA ASN A 6 12.19 -26.46 3.03
C ASN A 6 12.58 -25.05 3.54
N LEU A 7 13.11 -24.19 2.67
CA LEU A 7 13.43 -22.81 3.05
C LEU A 7 12.16 -21.96 3.23
N VAL A 8 11.15 -22.14 2.35
CA VAL A 8 9.86 -21.46 2.47
C VAL A 8 9.11 -21.95 3.71
N LEU A 9 9.17 -23.24 4.02
CA LEU A 9 8.54 -23.81 5.22
C LEU A 9 9.25 -23.31 6.50
N ALA A 10 10.57 -23.16 6.48
CA ALA A 10 11.34 -22.63 7.61
C ALA A 10 11.03 -21.16 7.89
N ILE A 11 10.79 -20.34 6.86
CA ILE A 11 10.39 -18.93 7.02
C ILE A 11 8.95 -18.86 7.55
N VAL A 12 8.02 -19.66 7.06
CA VAL A 12 6.63 -19.68 7.52
C VAL A 12 6.52 -20.26 8.94
N VAL A 13 7.28 -21.31 9.25
CA VAL A 13 7.32 -21.91 10.60
C VAL A 13 8.10 -21.03 11.59
N GLY A 14 9.13 -20.32 11.13
CA GLY A 14 9.86 -19.33 11.95
C GLY A 14 8.99 -18.11 12.31
N VAL A 15 8.13 -17.67 11.42
CA VAL A 15 7.16 -16.58 11.68
C VAL A 15 6.01 -17.03 12.60
N LEU A 16 5.65 -18.31 12.58
CA LEU A 16 4.57 -18.86 13.42
C LEU A 16 5.06 -19.25 14.84
N ASN A 17 6.39 -19.42 15.07
CA ASN A 17 6.94 -19.74 16.38
C ASN A 17 7.57 -18.54 17.11
N TYR A 18 7.68 -17.38 16.49
CA TYR A 18 7.81 -16.18 17.27
C TYR A 18 6.44 -15.92 17.87
N ASN A 19 6.31 -16.18 19.16
CA ASN A 19 5.30 -15.55 19.97
C ASN A 19 5.35 -14.06 19.61
N THR A 20 4.53 -13.63 18.66
CA THR A 20 4.04 -12.27 18.66
C THR A 20 3.45 -12.17 20.06
N ALA A 21 4.12 -11.46 20.92
CA ALA A 21 3.45 -10.82 22.02
C ALA A 21 2.42 -9.87 21.35
N PHE A 22 1.29 -10.42 20.88
CA PHE A 22 0.07 -9.74 21.20
C PHE A 22 0.25 -9.49 22.68
N ALA A 23 0.31 -8.21 23.08
CA ALA A 23 0.13 -7.87 24.45
C ALA A 23 -1.14 -8.64 24.82
N SER A 24 -0.96 -9.83 25.39
CA SER A 24 -2.05 -10.53 26.06
C SER A 24 -2.53 -9.45 26.98
N VAL A 25 -3.79 -9.08 26.88
CA VAL A 25 -4.39 -8.29 27.94
C VAL A 25 -4.17 -9.15 29.15
N GLU A 26 -3.04 -8.90 29.84
CA GLU A 26 -2.67 -9.65 31.04
C GLU A 26 -3.87 -9.49 31.95
N ASN A 27 -4.30 -10.59 32.51
CA ASN A 27 -5.45 -10.59 33.40
C ASN A 27 -5.22 -9.49 34.47
N PRO A 28 -6.00 -8.40 34.51
CA PRO A 28 -5.78 -7.28 35.41
C PRO A 28 -5.85 -7.69 36.89
N PHE A 29 -6.38 -8.87 37.16
CA PHE A 29 -6.47 -9.52 38.49
C PHE A 29 -5.36 -10.56 38.67
N GLY A 30 -4.45 -10.71 37.72
CA GLY A 30 -3.27 -11.54 37.87
C GLY A 30 -2.27 -10.89 38.82
N ASP A 31 -1.59 -11.71 39.66
CA ASP A 31 -0.60 -11.24 40.60
C ASP A 31 0.69 -10.81 39.88
N VAL A 32 1.23 -9.68 40.31
CA VAL A 32 2.57 -9.23 39.87
C VAL A 32 3.62 -9.95 40.72
N ASP A 33 4.57 -10.60 40.04
CA ASP A 33 5.68 -11.27 40.70
C ASP A 33 6.50 -10.26 41.53
N THR A 34 6.66 -10.54 42.83
CA THR A 34 7.39 -9.67 43.76
C THR A 34 8.90 -9.54 43.41
N SER A 35 9.45 -10.47 42.62
CA SER A 35 10.81 -10.37 42.05
C SER A 35 10.90 -9.49 40.82
N SER A 36 9.76 -9.03 40.30
CA SER A 36 9.67 -8.18 39.07
C SER A 36 10.35 -6.83 39.30
N TRP A 37 10.91 -6.29 38.25
CA TRP A 37 11.47 -4.92 38.20
C TRP A 37 10.47 -3.84 38.64
N THR A 38 9.16 -4.10 38.54
CA THR A 38 8.10 -3.19 38.95
C THR A 38 8.14 -2.88 40.40
N TYR A 39 8.39 -3.90 41.28
CA TYR A 39 8.56 -3.70 42.71
C TYR A 39 9.78 -2.85 43.02
N GLY A 40 10.92 -3.09 42.37
CA GLY A 40 12.12 -2.27 42.52
C GLY A 40 11.88 -0.80 42.09
N SER A 41 11.12 -0.57 41.03
CA SER A 41 10.74 0.77 40.63
C SER A 41 9.81 1.44 41.64
N MET A 42 8.88 0.69 42.24
CA MET A 42 7.99 1.19 43.31
C MET A 42 8.77 1.54 44.58
N GLU A 43 9.82 0.76 44.93
CA GLU A 43 10.70 1.08 46.04
C GLU A 43 11.42 2.41 45.83
N VAL A 44 11.95 2.68 44.61
CA VAL A 44 12.55 3.97 44.29
C VAL A 44 11.58 5.13 44.49
N LEU A 45 10.31 4.96 44.06
CA LEU A 45 9.26 5.96 44.26
C LEU A 45 8.94 6.16 45.73
N ALA A 46 8.94 5.10 46.53
CA ALA A 46 8.72 5.15 48.01
C ALA A 46 9.85 5.85 48.73
N GLN A 47 11.11 5.50 48.43
CA GLN A 47 12.32 6.13 49.00
C GLN A 47 12.37 7.65 48.76
N ASN A 48 11.80 8.10 47.64
CA ASN A 48 11.69 9.51 47.30
C ASN A 48 10.38 10.14 47.76
N GLY A 49 9.57 9.46 48.54
CA GLY A 49 8.36 9.94 49.13
C GLY A 49 7.20 10.14 48.15
N ILE A 50 7.26 9.57 46.94
CA ILE A 50 6.18 9.68 45.94
C ILE A 50 5.02 8.76 46.32
N ILE A 51 5.26 7.59 46.89
CA ILE A 51 4.24 6.66 47.39
C ILE A 51 4.55 6.23 48.82
N ASP A 52 3.53 5.68 49.48
CA ASP A 52 3.74 5.06 50.79
C ASP A 52 4.26 3.62 50.63
N GLY A 53 5.47 3.36 51.11
CA GLY A 53 6.11 2.05 51.03
C GLY A 53 5.34 0.94 51.78
N ALA A 54 4.53 1.30 52.79
CA ALA A 54 3.68 0.34 53.51
C ALA A 54 2.65 -0.37 52.60
N SER A 55 2.30 0.26 51.48
CA SER A 55 1.31 -0.26 50.53
C SER A 55 1.72 -1.58 49.84
N PHE A 56 3.03 -1.86 49.75
CA PHE A 56 3.59 -3.06 49.12
C PHE A 56 4.76 -3.69 49.92
N ALA A 57 4.97 -3.24 51.13
CA ALA A 57 5.97 -3.78 52.03
C ALA A 57 5.65 -5.22 52.48
N ASN A 58 6.67 -5.93 53.01
CA ASN A 58 6.53 -7.26 53.61
C ASN A 58 6.18 -8.39 52.60
N GLY A 59 6.61 -8.31 51.36
CA GLY A 59 6.37 -9.37 50.38
C GLY A 59 4.90 -9.53 49.97
N LYS A 60 4.06 -8.50 50.17
CA LYS A 60 2.66 -8.51 49.74
C LYS A 60 2.63 -8.56 48.20
N THR A 61 2.02 -9.62 47.68
CA THR A 61 1.75 -9.74 46.28
C THR A 61 0.56 -8.83 45.93
N LEU A 62 0.73 -7.99 44.91
CA LEU A 62 -0.30 -7.11 44.39
C LEU A 62 -0.77 -7.60 43.04
N THR A 63 -2.05 -7.49 42.78
CA THR A 63 -2.60 -7.67 41.44
C THR A 63 -2.14 -6.53 40.51
N ARG A 64 -2.18 -6.74 39.20
CA ARG A 64 -1.86 -5.68 38.21
C ARG A 64 -2.74 -4.44 38.42
N TYR A 65 -4.02 -4.63 38.78
CA TYR A 65 -4.95 -3.54 39.07
C TYR A 65 -4.57 -2.76 40.34
N GLU A 66 -4.18 -3.43 41.40
CA GLU A 66 -3.70 -2.76 42.64
C GLU A 66 -2.41 -2.02 42.40
N MET A 67 -1.47 -2.61 41.64
CA MET A 67 -0.22 -1.97 41.26
C MET A 67 -0.48 -0.71 40.41
N SER A 68 -1.35 -0.79 39.40
CA SER A 68 -1.70 0.35 38.56
C SER A 68 -2.38 1.48 39.36
N ALA A 69 -3.18 1.16 40.37
CA ALA A 69 -3.78 2.15 41.26
C ALA A 69 -2.69 2.90 42.09
N LEU A 70 -1.63 2.21 42.48
CA LEU A 70 -0.49 2.85 43.14
C LEU A 70 0.32 3.73 42.16
N VAL A 71 0.47 3.29 40.90
CA VAL A 71 1.12 4.08 39.83
C VAL A 71 0.31 5.35 39.56
N ALA A 72 -1.02 5.27 39.49
CA ALA A 72 -1.89 6.44 39.33
C ALA A 72 -1.71 7.48 40.45
N LYS A 73 -1.60 7.03 41.71
CA LYS A 73 -1.29 7.89 42.86
C LYS A 73 0.11 8.50 42.74
N ALA A 74 1.07 7.70 42.28
CA ALA A 74 2.43 8.18 42.04
C ALA A 74 2.49 9.30 40.99
N MET A 75 1.78 9.15 39.88
CA MET A 75 1.72 10.16 38.81
C MET A 75 1.17 11.49 39.34
N TRP A 76 0.06 11.45 40.08
CA TRP A 76 -0.52 12.65 40.67
C TRP A 76 0.41 13.36 41.68
N LYS A 77 1.16 12.60 42.49
CA LYS A 77 2.07 13.17 43.48
C LYS A 77 3.37 13.65 42.85
N PHE A 78 3.84 12.98 41.80
CA PHE A 78 4.97 13.39 40.98
C PHE A 78 4.79 14.78 40.38
N ASP A 79 3.62 15.07 39.82
CA ASP A 79 3.30 16.37 39.25
C ASP A 79 3.49 17.54 40.26
N LYS A 80 3.23 17.26 41.53
CA LYS A 80 3.34 18.22 42.62
C LYS A 80 4.72 18.24 43.30
N SER A 81 5.66 17.37 42.89
CA SER A 81 6.95 17.24 43.48
C SER A 81 7.95 18.31 43.04
N ASN A 82 9.01 18.55 43.82
CA ASN A 82 10.06 19.45 43.42
C ASN A 82 10.98 18.85 42.33
N ALA A 83 11.87 19.67 41.75
CA ALA A 83 12.73 19.27 40.64
C ALA A 83 13.70 18.11 40.98
N THR A 84 14.21 18.06 42.21
CA THR A 84 15.14 17.00 42.66
C THR A 84 14.44 15.64 42.70
N VAL A 85 13.25 15.58 43.29
CA VAL A 85 12.46 14.36 43.36
C VAL A 85 12.01 13.91 41.97
N LYS A 86 11.61 14.86 41.10
CA LYS A 86 11.27 14.57 39.72
C LYS A 86 12.44 13.94 38.97
N ALA A 87 13.64 14.53 39.06
CA ALA A 87 14.81 13.98 38.40
C ALA A 87 15.18 12.57 38.88
N ALA A 88 15.01 12.29 40.18
CA ALA A 88 15.32 10.97 40.76
C ALA A 88 14.30 9.87 40.40
N THR A 89 13.05 10.22 40.13
CA THR A 89 11.94 9.26 40.00
C THR A 89 11.33 9.14 38.62
N GLN A 90 11.56 10.12 37.75
CA GLN A 90 10.93 10.22 36.42
C GLN A 90 11.05 8.93 35.59
N SER A 91 12.28 8.43 35.44
CA SER A 91 12.54 7.23 34.61
C SER A 91 11.79 5.98 35.10
N ASN A 92 11.71 5.80 36.43
CA ASN A 92 10.95 4.68 36.99
C ASN A 92 9.46 4.84 36.86
N LEU A 93 8.96 6.07 37.02
CA LEU A 93 7.54 6.37 36.84
C LEU A 93 7.09 6.18 35.40
N GLU A 94 7.87 6.66 34.43
CA GLU A 94 7.58 6.49 32.99
C GLU A 94 7.54 5.00 32.57
N LYS A 95 8.46 4.17 33.11
CA LYS A 95 8.44 2.72 32.88
C LYS A 95 7.19 2.07 33.45
N LEU A 96 6.81 2.42 34.68
CA LEU A 96 5.61 1.90 35.32
C LEU A 96 4.32 2.37 34.62
N GLU A 97 4.27 3.65 34.22
CA GLU A 97 3.16 4.20 33.44
C GLU A 97 2.97 3.46 32.10
N LYS A 98 4.07 3.14 31.42
CA LYS A 98 4.05 2.35 30.19
C LYS A 98 3.58 0.92 30.43
N GLU A 99 4.09 0.24 31.44
CA GLU A 99 3.78 -1.14 31.80
C GLU A 99 2.29 -1.30 32.14
N PHE A 100 1.75 -0.39 32.94
CA PHE A 100 0.37 -0.44 33.44
C PHE A 100 -0.59 0.46 32.62
N SER A 101 -0.19 0.88 31.43
CA SER A 101 -1.02 1.77 30.59
C SER A 101 -2.42 1.22 30.28
N PRO A 102 -2.64 -0.06 30.01
CA PRO A 102 -4.00 -0.58 29.79
C PRO A 102 -4.90 -0.44 31.04
N GLU A 103 -4.37 -0.76 32.22
CA GLU A 103 -5.10 -0.67 33.48
C GLU A 103 -5.38 0.79 33.84
N LEU A 104 -4.40 1.68 33.66
CA LEU A 104 -4.56 3.13 33.90
C LEU A 104 -5.63 3.73 33.02
N GLN A 105 -5.66 3.39 31.72
CA GLN A 105 -6.70 3.85 30.78
C GLN A 105 -8.07 3.31 31.19
N ASN A 106 -8.19 2.06 31.59
CA ASN A 106 -9.44 1.47 32.07
C ASN A 106 -9.96 2.16 33.34
N MET A 107 -9.06 2.69 34.19
CA MET A 107 -9.41 3.50 35.34
C MET A 107 -9.71 4.98 35.00
N GLY A 108 -9.60 5.38 33.74
CA GLY A 108 -9.78 6.77 33.32
C GLY A 108 -8.64 7.72 33.71
N VAL A 109 -7.45 7.16 34.04
CA VAL A 109 -6.26 7.95 34.39
C VAL A 109 -5.57 8.37 33.10
N PRO A 110 -5.39 9.69 32.83
CA PRO A 110 -4.68 10.12 31.65
C PRO A 110 -3.20 9.75 31.73
N ILE A 111 -2.71 9.04 30.73
CA ILE A 111 -1.27 8.74 30.59
C ILE A 111 -0.55 9.92 29.91
N SER A 112 0.74 10.08 30.18
CA SER A 112 1.52 11.19 29.64
C SER A 112 1.56 11.16 28.09
N SER A 113 1.62 12.32 27.47
CA SER A 113 1.58 12.44 25.99
C SER A 113 2.73 11.73 25.28
N ASN A 114 3.91 11.65 25.90
CA ASN A 114 5.04 10.91 25.37
C ASN A 114 4.81 9.38 25.44
N ILE A 115 4.21 8.86 26.51
CA ILE A 115 3.82 7.44 26.63
C ILE A 115 2.67 7.14 25.65
N GLN A 116 1.67 8.01 25.59
CA GLN A 116 0.58 7.88 24.63
C GLN A 116 1.07 7.86 23.18
N ALA A 117 2.04 8.72 22.84
CA ALA A 117 2.70 8.72 21.53
C ALA A 117 3.49 7.44 21.27
N GLN A 118 4.16 6.88 22.29
CA GLN A 118 4.87 5.60 22.17
C GLN A 118 3.93 4.40 21.99
N LEU A 119 2.76 4.41 22.65
CA LEU A 119 1.75 3.36 22.53
C LEU A 119 0.99 3.45 21.19
N GLN A 120 0.86 4.66 20.64
CA GLN A 120 0.23 4.92 19.34
C GLN A 120 1.22 4.85 18.18
N ALA A 121 2.53 4.83 18.45
CA ALA A 121 3.51 4.58 17.42
C ALA A 121 3.25 3.20 16.81
N PRO A 122 3.23 3.06 15.48
CA PRO A 122 3.14 1.74 14.87
C PRO A 122 4.24 0.86 15.47
N ILE A 123 3.88 -0.35 15.87
CA ILE A 123 4.84 -1.30 16.46
C ILE A 123 5.92 -1.55 15.40
N LYS A 124 7.01 -0.81 15.49
CA LYS A 124 8.24 -1.15 14.78
C LYS A 124 8.87 -2.29 15.55
N THR A 125 8.48 -3.49 15.24
CA THR A 125 9.20 -4.68 15.69
C THR A 125 10.51 -4.73 14.91
N GLU A 126 11.53 -4.03 15.39
CA GLU A 126 12.88 -4.13 14.87
C GLU A 126 13.52 -5.42 15.43
N ALA A 127 13.10 -6.55 14.90
CA ALA A 127 13.87 -7.77 15.06
C ALA A 127 15.08 -7.68 14.12
N ALA A 128 16.27 -7.40 14.65
CA ALA A 128 17.54 -7.39 13.91
C ALA A 128 17.54 -6.52 12.63
N GLY A 129 16.92 -5.33 12.64
CA GLY A 129 16.86 -4.41 11.50
C GLY A 129 15.78 -4.76 10.47
N ILE A 130 14.96 -5.77 10.69
CA ILE A 130 13.82 -6.09 9.84
C ILE A 130 12.63 -5.21 10.24
N SER A 131 12.02 -4.55 9.27
CA SER A 131 10.80 -3.75 9.47
C SER A 131 9.60 -4.40 8.80
N PHE A 132 8.46 -4.31 9.48
CA PHE A 132 7.16 -4.76 8.97
C PHE A 132 6.23 -3.56 8.84
N SER A 133 5.44 -3.56 7.79
CA SER A 133 4.34 -2.63 7.59
C SER A 133 3.28 -3.30 6.76
N GLY A 134 2.11 -2.72 6.68
CA GLY A 134 1.08 -3.35 5.88
C GLY A 134 -0.23 -2.58 5.92
N GLY A 135 -1.28 -3.25 5.51
CA GLY A 135 -2.59 -2.67 5.57
C GLY A 135 -3.69 -3.59 5.09
N SER A 136 -4.91 -3.14 5.29
CA SER A 136 -6.10 -3.74 4.70
C SER A 136 -6.86 -2.70 3.89
N ARG A 137 -7.54 -3.17 2.87
CA ARG A 137 -8.45 -2.38 2.05
C ARG A 137 -9.78 -3.09 1.92
N MET A 138 -10.85 -2.38 2.22
CA MET A 138 -12.20 -2.78 1.89
C MET A 138 -12.69 -1.89 0.76
N ARG A 139 -13.26 -2.49 -0.28
CA ARG A 139 -13.72 -1.76 -1.47
C ARG A 139 -15.07 -2.27 -1.93
N TYR A 140 -16.06 -1.38 -1.96
CA TYR A 140 -17.33 -1.62 -2.61
C TYR A 140 -17.35 -0.90 -3.96
N GLN A 141 -17.70 -1.62 -5.04
CA GLN A 141 -17.70 -1.10 -6.40
C GLN A 141 -19.05 -1.35 -7.06
N ILE A 142 -19.50 -0.34 -7.81
CA ILE A 142 -20.64 -0.45 -8.70
C ILE A 142 -20.10 -0.33 -10.13
N ASN A 143 -20.52 -1.20 -11.02
CA ASN A 143 -20.04 -1.33 -12.41
C ASN A 143 -18.51 -1.48 -12.51
N PRO A 144 -17.89 -2.41 -11.77
CA PRO A 144 -16.45 -2.56 -11.73
C PRO A 144 -15.80 -2.87 -13.08
N ASN A 145 -16.58 -3.42 -14.01
CA ASN A 145 -16.12 -3.82 -15.34
C ASN A 145 -16.54 -2.82 -16.45
N LEU A 146 -17.09 -1.66 -16.09
CA LEU A 146 -17.52 -0.63 -17.03
C LEU A 146 -18.31 -1.21 -18.22
N ALA A 147 -19.35 -1.99 -17.95
CA ALA A 147 -20.18 -2.55 -19.00
C ALA A 147 -20.82 -1.44 -19.86
N GLY A 148 -20.97 -1.68 -21.15
CA GLY A 148 -21.72 -0.78 -22.03
C GLY A 148 -23.17 -0.64 -21.56
N THR A 149 -23.79 0.53 -21.76
CA THR A 149 -25.16 0.82 -21.32
C THR A 149 -26.21 -0.13 -21.87
N ASN A 150 -25.92 -0.77 -23.01
CA ASN A 150 -26.81 -1.76 -23.64
C ASN A 150 -26.58 -3.19 -23.16
N LYS A 151 -25.64 -3.41 -22.21
CA LYS A 151 -25.36 -4.73 -21.66
C LYS A 151 -25.73 -4.74 -20.18
N THR A 152 -26.57 -5.68 -19.79
CA THR A 152 -26.74 -6.03 -18.39
C THR A 152 -25.45 -6.64 -17.90
N SER A 153 -24.76 -5.98 -16.99
CA SER A 153 -23.60 -6.58 -16.32
C SER A 153 -24.07 -7.77 -15.50
N SER A 154 -23.44 -8.92 -15.69
CA SER A 154 -23.67 -10.10 -14.83
C SER A 154 -23.20 -9.85 -13.39
N ASP A 155 -22.38 -8.80 -13.17
CA ASP A 155 -21.82 -8.43 -11.88
C ASP A 155 -21.86 -6.90 -11.70
N PRO A 156 -23.06 -6.34 -11.38
CA PRO A 156 -23.26 -4.89 -11.29
C PRO A 156 -22.59 -4.27 -10.05
N SER A 157 -22.22 -5.07 -9.05
CA SER A 157 -21.54 -4.60 -7.84
C SER A 157 -20.64 -5.69 -7.26
N ARG A 158 -19.55 -5.27 -6.65
CA ARG A 158 -18.56 -6.16 -6.05
C ARG A 158 -18.04 -5.58 -4.74
N PHE A 159 -17.91 -6.42 -3.73
CA PHE A 159 -17.17 -6.14 -2.51
C PHE A 159 -15.84 -6.87 -2.55
N GLN A 160 -14.76 -6.19 -2.20
CA GLN A 160 -13.42 -6.76 -2.16
C GLN A 160 -12.77 -6.42 -0.84
N GLU A 161 -12.10 -7.39 -0.27
CA GLU A 161 -11.23 -7.26 0.89
C GLU A 161 -9.81 -7.62 0.45
N ARG A 162 -8.84 -6.81 0.86
CA ARG A 162 -7.43 -7.03 0.60
C ARG A 162 -6.63 -6.89 1.88
N PHE A 163 -5.63 -7.73 2.03
CA PHE A 163 -4.61 -7.60 3.05
C PHE A 163 -3.24 -7.63 2.40
N SER A 164 -2.33 -6.79 2.88
CA SER A 164 -0.92 -6.78 2.47
C SER A 164 0.00 -6.65 3.67
N LEU A 165 1.11 -7.40 3.63
CA LEU A 165 2.20 -7.34 4.61
C LEU A 165 3.50 -7.08 3.86
N ASN A 166 4.16 -5.97 4.18
CA ASN A 166 5.46 -5.62 3.65
C ASN A 166 6.55 -5.97 4.65
N ILE A 167 7.64 -6.50 4.16
CA ILE A 167 8.84 -6.84 4.92
C ILE A 167 10.01 -6.12 4.27
N SER A 168 10.83 -5.43 5.05
CA SER A 168 12.07 -4.83 4.59
C SER A 168 13.20 -5.21 5.54
N ALA A 169 14.27 -5.79 5.01
CA ALA A 169 15.41 -6.30 5.76
C ALA A 169 16.73 -5.79 5.17
N PRO A 170 17.61 -5.13 5.93
CA PRO A 170 18.96 -4.86 5.49
C PRO A 170 19.75 -6.19 5.41
N VAL A 171 20.33 -6.47 4.24
CA VAL A 171 21.08 -7.71 4.00
C VAL A 171 22.59 -7.46 4.12
N ALA A 172 23.02 -6.30 3.60
CA ALA A 172 24.40 -5.87 3.66
C ALA A 172 24.48 -4.34 3.52
N ASN A 173 25.69 -3.78 3.60
CA ASN A 173 25.88 -2.36 3.35
C ASN A 173 25.31 -1.99 1.96
N LYS A 174 24.36 -1.04 1.93
CA LYS A 174 23.66 -0.57 0.73
C LYS A 174 22.74 -1.60 0.04
N LEU A 175 22.54 -2.78 0.62
CA LEU A 175 21.70 -3.84 0.08
C LEU A 175 20.54 -4.15 1.03
N THR A 176 19.32 -4.02 0.52
CA THR A 176 18.08 -4.30 1.25
C THR A 176 17.29 -5.36 0.48
N PHE A 177 16.71 -6.30 1.20
CA PHE A 177 15.68 -7.20 0.67
C PHE A 177 14.30 -6.65 1.05
N ASN A 178 13.39 -6.53 0.08
CA ASN A 178 12.01 -6.18 0.30
C ASN A 178 11.11 -7.30 -0.20
N ALA A 179 10.08 -7.62 0.58
CA ALA A 179 9.03 -8.55 0.17
C ALA A 179 7.66 -7.97 0.49
N GLN A 180 6.65 -8.34 -0.30
CA GLN A 180 5.26 -8.06 -0.02
C GLN A 180 4.46 -9.34 -0.17
N LEU A 181 3.78 -9.73 0.90
CA LEU A 181 2.73 -10.74 0.87
C LEU A 181 1.39 -10.05 0.64
N TRP A 182 0.60 -10.57 -0.27
CA TRP A 182 -0.66 -9.97 -0.68
C TRP A 182 -1.74 -11.04 -0.88
N THR A 183 -2.95 -10.74 -0.46
CA THR A 183 -4.14 -11.56 -0.71
C THR A 183 -5.35 -10.69 -0.93
N GLU A 184 -6.30 -11.15 -1.74
CA GLU A 184 -7.55 -10.44 -1.99
C GLU A 184 -8.72 -11.43 -2.08
N ASN A 185 -9.82 -11.10 -1.42
CA ASN A 185 -11.09 -11.77 -1.57
C ASN A 185 -12.05 -10.86 -2.33
N SER A 186 -12.76 -11.39 -3.29
CA SER A 186 -13.79 -10.67 -4.03
C SER A 186 -15.11 -11.40 -3.90
N ILE A 187 -16.10 -10.74 -3.30
CA ILE A 187 -17.44 -11.29 -3.14
C ILE A 187 -18.35 -10.56 -4.12
N ALA A 188 -18.75 -11.27 -5.18
CA ALA A 188 -19.77 -10.77 -6.10
C ALA A 188 -21.16 -10.82 -5.45
N LYS A 189 -22.07 -10.02 -6.00
CA LYS A 189 -23.47 -10.01 -5.58
C LYS A 189 -24.07 -11.41 -5.73
N ARG A 190 -24.86 -11.84 -4.73
CA ARG A 190 -25.59 -13.10 -4.79
C ARG A 190 -26.48 -13.13 -6.03
N ASN A 191 -26.33 -14.15 -6.86
CA ASN A 191 -27.25 -14.39 -7.95
C ASN A 191 -28.61 -14.82 -7.36
N VAL A 192 -29.62 -13.98 -7.48
CA VAL A 192 -30.95 -14.22 -6.91
C VAL A 192 -31.67 -15.43 -7.53
N ASN A 193 -31.32 -15.79 -8.76
CA ASN A 193 -31.93 -16.91 -9.47
C ASN A 193 -31.33 -18.27 -9.06
N THR A 194 -30.05 -18.31 -8.75
CA THR A 194 -29.36 -19.55 -8.39
C THR A 194 -29.04 -19.67 -6.89
N ASN A 195 -29.28 -18.61 -6.14
CA ASN A 195 -28.93 -18.51 -4.71
C ASN A 195 -27.44 -18.78 -4.39
N VAL A 196 -26.59 -18.74 -5.39
CA VAL A 196 -25.14 -19.00 -5.27
C VAL A 196 -24.41 -17.66 -5.14
N LYS A 197 -23.53 -17.55 -4.13
CA LYS A 197 -22.54 -16.48 -4.04
C LYS A 197 -21.32 -16.91 -4.86
N THR A 198 -20.98 -16.13 -5.87
CA THR A 198 -19.69 -16.26 -6.52
C THR A 198 -18.65 -15.45 -5.73
N SER A 199 -17.62 -16.10 -5.25
CA SER A 199 -16.47 -15.46 -4.63
C SER A 199 -15.21 -15.90 -5.35
N THR A 200 -14.29 -14.98 -5.55
CA THR A 200 -12.94 -15.30 -6.02
C THR A 200 -11.97 -14.93 -4.90
N ASN A 201 -11.19 -15.89 -4.49
CA ASN A 201 -10.16 -15.71 -3.47
C ASN A 201 -8.80 -15.82 -4.16
N VAL A 202 -7.97 -14.81 -3.97
CA VAL A 202 -6.55 -14.89 -4.35
C VAL A 202 -5.81 -15.45 -3.15
N ALA A 203 -5.23 -16.63 -3.31
CA ALA A 203 -4.35 -17.19 -2.29
C ALA A 203 -3.21 -16.20 -1.98
N PRO A 204 -2.71 -16.15 -0.74
CA PRO A 204 -1.58 -15.28 -0.41
C PRO A 204 -0.40 -15.56 -1.35
N ILE A 205 0.08 -14.52 -2.01
CA ILE A 205 1.22 -14.58 -2.94
C ILE A 205 2.28 -13.56 -2.54
N PHE A 206 3.53 -13.84 -2.88
CA PHE A 206 4.58 -12.84 -2.86
C PHE A 206 4.46 -11.98 -4.12
N ASP A 207 3.85 -10.79 -3.95
CA ASP A 207 3.66 -9.81 -5.03
C ASP A 207 4.91 -8.95 -5.25
N LYS A 208 5.79 -8.90 -4.26
CA LYS A 208 7.11 -8.31 -4.34
C LYS A 208 8.12 -9.23 -3.66
N GLY A 209 9.32 -9.32 -4.24
CA GLY A 209 10.45 -10.07 -3.69
C GLY A 209 11.72 -9.59 -4.38
N GLU A 210 12.32 -8.49 -3.89
CA GLU A 210 13.39 -7.78 -4.58
C GLU A 210 14.59 -7.53 -3.69
N PHE A 211 15.77 -7.60 -4.27
CA PHE A 211 16.98 -7.04 -3.71
C PHE A 211 17.22 -5.65 -4.30
N VAL A 212 17.39 -4.66 -3.44
CA VAL A 212 17.67 -3.28 -3.81
C VAL A 212 19.04 -2.88 -3.31
N TRP A 213 19.98 -2.69 -4.24
CA TRP A 213 21.26 -2.07 -3.94
C TRP A 213 21.21 -0.60 -4.26
N LYS A 214 21.67 0.25 -3.31
CA LYS A 214 21.57 1.71 -3.45
C LYS A 214 22.84 2.40 -2.97
N ASN A 215 23.35 3.31 -3.80
CA ASN A 215 24.37 4.29 -3.42
C ASN A 215 23.86 5.72 -3.70
N ALA A 216 24.75 6.72 -3.67
CA ALA A 216 24.39 8.12 -3.89
C ALA A 216 23.72 8.39 -5.25
N SER A 217 24.20 7.74 -6.33
CA SER A 217 23.76 7.99 -7.70
C SER A 217 23.03 6.82 -8.36
N THR A 218 23.17 5.60 -7.83
CA THR A 218 22.65 4.39 -8.49
C THR A 218 21.72 3.63 -7.56
N ILE A 219 20.61 3.15 -8.13
CA ILE A 219 19.71 2.18 -7.52
C ILE A 219 19.63 1.00 -8.48
N LEU A 220 19.88 -0.20 -8.00
CA LEU A 220 19.73 -1.44 -8.76
C LEU A 220 18.75 -2.35 -8.03
N THR A 221 17.73 -2.79 -8.74
CA THR A 221 16.68 -3.69 -8.23
C THR A 221 16.70 -4.98 -9.03
N ILE A 222 16.71 -6.12 -8.35
CA ILE A 222 16.70 -7.45 -8.95
C ILE A 222 15.66 -8.30 -8.23
N GLY A 223 14.85 -9.02 -8.98
CA GLY A 223 13.81 -9.92 -8.49
C GLY A 223 12.43 -9.52 -8.96
N ARG A 224 11.42 -9.66 -8.11
CA ARG A 224 10.03 -9.28 -8.38
C ARG A 224 9.79 -7.87 -7.87
N PHE A 225 9.57 -6.93 -8.77
CA PHE A 225 9.47 -5.49 -8.48
C PHE A 225 8.32 -4.81 -9.24
N GLN A 226 8.03 -3.57 -8.85
CA GLN A 226 6.91 -2.77 -9.36
C GLN A 226 7.38 -1.37 -9.72
N PRO A 227 7.92 -1.10 -10.93
CA PRO A 227 8.38 0.22 -11.32
C PRO A 227 7.21 1.14 -11.71
N ILE A 228 7.51 2.42 -11.88
CA ILE A 228 6.64 3.39 -12.52
C ILE A 228 7.35 3.92 -13.76
N LEU A 229 6.69 3.87 -14.92
CA LEU A 229 7.20 4.38 -16.18
C LEU A 229 6.44 5.66 -16.58
N GLY A 230 7.18 6.74 -16.80
CA GLY A 230 6.63 8.06 -17.06
C GLY A 230 5.95 8.64 -15.81
N GLN A 231 4.75 9.19 -15.98
CA GLN A 231 3.85 9.52 -14.86
C GLN A 231 2.95 8.33 -14.49
N GLY A 232 3.16 7.17 -15.13
CA GLY A 232 2.48 5.92 -14.87
C GLY A 232 1.49 5.46 -15.95
N ILE A 233 1.39 6.16 -17.08
CA ILE A 233 0.43 5.80 -18.14
C ILE A 233 0.76 4.47 -18.82
N ILE A 234 2.06 4.15 -19.00
CA ILE A 234 2.49 2.87 -19.59
C ILE A 234 2.43 1.77 -18.52
N TYR A 235 3.01 2.05 -17.36
CA TYR A 235 3.10 1.12 -16.25
C TYR A 235 3.14 1.87 -14.93
N ALA A 236 2.19 1.60 -14.07
CA ALA A 236 2.19 2.05 -12.70
C ALA A 236 2.18 0.81 -11.81
N GLY A 237 3.32 0.48 -11.26
CA GLY A 237 3.46 -0.65 -10.34
C GLY A 237 2.50 -0.51 -9.15
N GLY A 238 1.93 -1.60 -8.75
CA GLY A 238 1.00 -1.69 -7.62
C GLY A 238 0.67 -3.13 -7.34
N GLU A 239 -0.04 -3.36 -6.25
CA GLU A 239 -0.43 -4.69 -5.82
C GLU A 239 -1.12 -5.48 -6.93
N GLY A 240 -0.63 -6.69 -7.19
CA GLY A 240 -1.07 -7.58 -8.26
C GLY A 240 -0.42 -7.31 -9.63
N ASN A 241 0.54 -6.39 -9.72
CA ASN A 241 1.23 -6.04 -10.98
C ASN A 241 2.73 -5.95 -10.76
N ALA A 242 3.34 -7.06 -10.45
CA ALA A 242 4.79 -7.15 -10.37
C ALA A 242 5.37 -7.80 -11.62
N MET A 243 6.63 -7.51 -11.90
CA MET A 243 7.41 -8.13 -12.97
C MET A 243 8.69 -8.72 -12.40
N ASP A 244 9.18 -9.80 -12.99
CA ASP A 244 10.41 -10.48 -12.58
C ASP A 244 11.57 -10.09 -13.50
N GLY A 245 12.63 -9.48 -12.94
CA GLY A 245 13.75 -9.05 -13.77
C GLY A 245 14.76 -8.20 -13.04
N ILE A 246 15.33 -7.24 -13.80
CA ILE A 246 16.34 -6.29 -13.35
C ILE A 246 15.95 -4.88 -13.78
N TYR A 247 16.12 -3.90 -12.88
CA TYR A 247 15.82 -2.49 -13.13
C TYR A 247 16.86 -1.60 -12.43
N GLY A 248 17.53 -0.78 -13.20
CA GLY A 248 18.56 0.12 -12.72
C GLY A 248 18.20 1.58 -12.95
N THR A 249 18.43 2.44 -11.96
CA THR A 249 18.31 3.90 -12.07
C THR A 249 19.66 4.56 -11.79
N TYR A 250 20.08 5.44 -12.68
CA TYR A 250 21.25 6.27 -12.50
C TYR A 250 20.86 7.75 -12.45
N LYS A 251 21.34 8.45 -11.41
CA LYS A 251 21.09 9.89 -11.19
C LYS A 251 22.30 10.70 -11.63
N ILE A 252 22.07 11.70 -12.44
CA ILE A 252 23.10 12.65 -12.92
C ILE A 252 22.79 14.00 -12.26
N GLY A 253 23.55 14.31 -11.22
CA GLY A 253 23.27 15.48 -10.37
C GLY A 253 21.91 15.36 -9.67
N SER A 254 21.30 16.51 -9.36
CA SER A 254 20.01 16.57 -8.66
C SER A 254 18.80 16.59 -9.59
N LYS A 255 19.00 16.84 -10.89
CA LYS A 255 17.92 17.14 -11.83
C LYS A 255 17.58 16.01 -12.79
N PHE A 256 18.52 15.14 -13.10
CA PHE A 256 18.33 14.12 -14.12
C PHE A 256 18.45 12.71 -13.55
N ALA A 257 17.51 11.84 -13.91
CA ALA A 257 17.58 10.42 -13.61
C ALA A 257 17.20 9.61 -14.87
N MET A 258 17.97 8.57 -15.13
CA MET A 258 17.72 7.62 -16.22
C MET A 258 17.59 6.22 -15.63
N SER A 259 16.55 5.50 -16.03
CA SER A 259 16.35 4.11 -15.64
C SER A 259 16.28 3.22 -16.87
N VAL A 260 16.80 2.01 -16.73
CA VAL A 260 16.72 0.95 -17.74
C VAL A 260 16.37 -0.37 -17.03
N GLY A 261 15.60 -1.22 -17.71
CA GLY A 261 15.22 -2.51 -17.17
C GLY A 261 14.87 -3.53 -18.22
N TYR A 262 14.91 -4.79 -17.78
CA TYR A 262 14.47 -5.95 -18.54
C TYR A 262 13.71 -6.88 -17.56
N ALA A 263 12.50 -7.28 -17.93
CA ALA A 263 11.69 -8.11 -17.05
C ALA A 263 10.66 -8.96 -17.82
N ASP A 264 10.19 -10.02 -17.17
CA ASP A 264 9.01 -10.75 -17.55
C ASP A 264 7.77 -10.11 -16.89
N LEU A 265 6.87 -9.55 -17.71
CA LEU A 265 5.62 -8.94 -17.27
C LEU A 265 4.58 -9.98 -16.83
N ASN A 266 4.73 -11.25 -17.21
CA ASN A 266 3.77 -12.30 -16.92
C ASN A 266 4.09 -13.10 -15.66
N ALA A 267 5.06 -12.66 -14.89
CA ALA A 267 5.55 -13.37 -13.70
C ALA A 267 4.47 -13.65 -12.63
N GLY A 268 3.38 -12.85 -12.61
CA GLY A 268 2.26 -13.02 -11.69
C GLY A 268 1.13 -13.93 -12.18
N PHE A 269 1.09 -14.28 -13.47
CA PHE A 269 -0.10 -14.92 -14.07
C PHE A 269 -0.03 -16.43 -14.26
N ASN A 270 1.09 -17.06 -13.95
CA ASN A 270 1.28 -18.52 -13.97
C ASN A 270 0.76 -19.24 -15.24
N THR A 271 0.85 -18.56 -16.39
CA THR A 271 0.34 -19.10 -17.67
C THR A 271 1.36 -19.98 -18.40
N GLY A 272 2.57 -20.11 -17.85
CA GLY A 272 3.67 -20.84 -18.51
C GLY A 272 4.29 -20.10 -19.70
N VAL A 273 3.85 -18.87 -19.98
CA VAL A 273 4.33 -18.05 -21.11
C VAL A 273 5.03 -16.80 -20.56
N THR A 274 6.26 -16.54 -21.01
CA THR A 274 6.99 -15.31 -20.65
C THR A 274 6.59 -14.16 -21.57
N VAL A 275 6.50 -12.95 -21.01
CA VAL A 275 6.28 -11.70 -21.74
C VAL A 275 7.45 -10.76 -21.48
N ASN A 276 8.51 -10.92 -22.24
CA ASN A 276 9.75 -10.18 -22.02
C ASN A 276 9.62 -8.73 -22.50
N ALA A 277 9.92 -7.78 -21.62
CA ALA A 277 9.90 -6.35 -21.90
C ALA A 277 11.26 -5.70 -21.62
N ALA A 278 11.68 -4.80 -22.50
CA ALA A 278 12.70 -3.81 -22.24
C ALA A 278 12.05 -2.49 -21.83
N MET A 279 12.61 -1.83 -20.84
CA MET A 279 12.06 -0.59 -20.26
C MET A 279 13.12 0.49 -20.17
N GLN A 280 12.71 1.71 -20.44
CA GLN A 280 13.53 2.91 -20.28
C GLN A 280 12.67 4.02 -19.69
N ASN A 281 13.23 4.78 -18.77
CA ASN A 281 12.55 5.94 -18.17
C ASN A 281 13.57 7.05 -17.94
N VAL A 282 13.22 8.25 -18.33
CA VAL A 282 13.99 9.45 -18.09
C VAL A 282 13.14 10.44 -17.33
N GLU A 283 13.67 10.95 -16.24
CA GLU A 283 13.08 12.02 -15.44
C GLU A 283 14.00 13.23 -15.45
N TYR A 284 13.44 14.39 -15.75
CA TYR A 284 14.12 15.68 -15.66
C TYR A 284 13.37 16.65 -14.77
N LYS A 285 13.98 17.08 -13.66
CA LYS A 285 13.47 18.10 -12.76
C LYS A 285 13.83 19.48 -13.30
N ILE A 286 12.85 20.18 -13.86
CA ILE A 286 12.99 21.57 -14.25
C ILE A 286 13.24 22.42 -13.00
N THR A 287 12.39 22.20 -11.99
CA THR A 287 12.46 22.76 -10.63
C THR A 287 12.08 21.68 -9.63
N ASP A 288 12.14 21.96 -8.33
CA ASP A 288 11.65 21.05 -7.28
C ASP A 288 10.13 20.80 -7.36
N LYS A 289 9.42 21.65 -8.12
CA LYS A 289 7.95 21.60 -8.28
C LYS A 289 7.52 21.14 -9.68
N ALA A 290 8.45 21.01 -10.61
CA ALA A 290 8.13 20.69 -12.01
C ALA A 290 9.08 19.60 -12.55
N THR A 291 8.48 18.52 -13.07
CA THR A 291 9.19 17.35 -13.58
C THR A 291 8.65 16.98 -14.96
N LEU A 292 9.53 16.67 -15.89
CA LEU A 292 9.22 16.04 -17.19
C LEU A 292 9.64 14.58 -17.15
N THR A 293 8.92 13.73 -17.88
CA THR A 293 9.24 12.32 -18.04
C THR A 293 9.12 11.88 -19.49
N VAL A 294 10.02 11.00 -19.90
CA VAL A 294 9.93 10.23 -21.15
C VAL A 294 10.09 8.77 -20.77
N ALA A 295 9.17 7.93 -21.21
CA ALA A 295 9.29 6.51 -20.96
C ALA A 295 9.07 5.69 -22.25
N HIS A 296 9.69 4.53 -22.28
CA HIS A 296 9.55 3.56 -23.36
C HIS A 296 9.46 2.16 -22.76
N MET A 297 8.51 1.36 -23.23
CA MET A 297 8.41 -0.05 -22.93
C MET A 297 8.12 -0.83 -24.22
N LYS A 298 8.94 -1.82 -24.49
CA LYS A 298 8.82 -2.66 -25.67
C LYS A 298 8.76 -4.13 -25.30
N ILE A 299 7.77 -4.83 -25.82
CA ILE A 299 7.70 -6.29 -25.75
C ILE A 299 8.65 -6.87 -26.80
N LEU A 300 9.59 -7.71 -26.35
CA LEU A 300 10.68 -8.21 -27.16
C LEU A 300 10.37 -9.55 -27.83
N ASN A 301 9.59 -10.40 -27.16
CA ASN A 301 9.08 -11.62 -27.73
C ASN A 301 7.65 -11.40 -28.26
N ASN A 302 7.16 -12.34 -29.03
CA ASN A 302 5.83 -12.29 -29.64
C ASN A 302 4.98 -13.42 -29.06
N PRO A 303 4.66 -13.38 -27.76
CA PRO A 303 4.00 -14.49 -27.11
C PRO A 303 2.59 -14.67 -27.66
N ASN A 304 2.25 -15.90 -28.05
CA ASN A 304 0.86 -16.29 -28.28
C ASN A 304 0.21 -16.48 -26.91
N LEU A 305 -0.37 -15.40 -26.39
CA LEU A 305 -1.06 -15.43 -25.12
C LEU A 305 -2.49 -15.90 -25.31
N VAL A 306 -2.91 -16.85 -24.50
CA VAL A 306 -4.30 -17.36 -24.45
C VAL A 306 -4.99 -16.69 -23.26
N GLY A 307 -6.22 -16.26 -23.43
CA GLY A 307 -7.00 -15.64 -22.39
C GLY A 307 -7.00 -14.10 -22.48
N TYR A 308 -7.03 -13.44 -21.33
CA TYR A 308 -7.28 -11.99 -21.28
C TYR A 308 -6.09 -11.11 -21.75
N LEU A 309 -4.89 -11.69 -21.81
CA LEU A 309 -3.72 -11.03 -22.43
C LEU A 309 -3.76 -11.12 -23.98
N GLN A 310 -4.67 -11.89 -24.52
CA GLN A 310 -4.89 -11.98 -25.96
C GLN A 310 -5.91 -10.92 -26.41
N LYS A 311 -5.46 -9.91 -27.11
CA LYS A 311 -6.34 -8.90 -27.71
C LYS A 311 -6.88 -9.38 -29.05
N ASN A 312 -8.18 -9.67 -29.11
CA ASN A 312 -8.90 -9.97 -30.36
C ASN A 312 -8.22 -11.06 -31.23
N GLY A 313 -7.71 -12.14 -30.59
CA GLY A 313 -7.03 -13.21 -31.31
C GLY A 313 -5.64 -12.85 -31.85
N SER A 314 -5.12 -11.68 -31.57
CA SER A 314 -3.81 -11.21 -32.01
C SER A 314 -2.74 -11.41 -30.94
N SER A 315 -1.49 -11.56 -31.36
CA SER A 315 -0.34 -11.62 -30.44
C SER A 315 -0.28 -10.36 -29.58
N TYR A 316 0.20 -10.49 -28.34
CA TYR A 316 0.40 -9.37 -27.44
C TYR A 316 1.54 -8.48 -27.97
N LYS A 317 1.20 -7.27 -28.43
CA LYS A 317 2.12 -6.36 -29.13
C LYS A 317 2.08 -4.96 -28.57
N PHE A 318 3.14 -4.61 -27.83
CA PHE A 318 3.32 -3.26 -27.33
C PHE A 318 4.74 -2.78 -27.55
N ASP A 319 4.87 -1.58 -28.12
CA ASP A 319 6.07 -0.78 -28.28
C ASP A 319 5.68 0.66 -27.97
N GLN A 320 5.63 0.98 -26.66
CA GLN A 320 4.96 2.15 -26.12
C GLN A 320 5.97 3.22 -25.76
N TYR A 321 5.70 4.44 -26.22
CA TYR A 321 6.42 5.65 -25.85
C TYR A 321 5.46 6.58 -25.11
N SER A 322 5.89 7.15 -23.99
CA SER A 322 5.15 8.22 -23.33
C SER A 322 6.01 9.45 -23.13
N PHE A 323 5.34 10.58 -23.12
CA PHE A 323 5.87 11.87 -22.73
C PHE A 323 4.89 12.54 -21.79
N GLY A 324 5.37 13.00 -20.64
CA GLY A 324 4.52 13.61 -19.66
C GLY A 324 5.25 14.54 -18.72
N GLY A 325 4.49 15.11 -17.81
CA GLY A 325 5.03 15.97 -16.77
C GLY A 325 4.07 16.20 -15.63
N LYS A 326 4.65 16.68 -14.55
CA LYS A 326 3.96 17.03 -13.33
C LYS A 326 4.43 18.41 -12.85
N VAL A 327 3.47 19.26 -12.46
CA VAL A 327 3.75 20.58 -11.87
C VAL A 327 2.94 20.73 -10.58
N LYS A 328 3.59 21.17 -9.52
CA LYS A 328 2.96 21.53 -8.24
C LYS A 328 2.97 23.05 -8.07
N THR A 329 1.81 23.64 -7.87
CA THR A 329 1.65 25.08 -7.60
C THR A 329 0.74 25.28 -6.39
N GLY A 330 1.31 25.79 -5.30
CA GLY A 330 0.59 25.85 -4.02
C GLY A 330 0.14 24.47 -3.57
N VAL A 331 -1.16 24.31 -3.38
CA VAL A 331 -1.82 23.06 -2.98
C VAL A 331 -2.25 22.20 -4.17
N THR A 332 -2.08 22.69 -5.39
CA THR A 332 -2.54 22.03 -6.62
C THR A 332 -1.38 21.29 -7.29
N THR A 333 -1.63 20.06 -7.74
CA THR A 333 -0.74 19.27 -8.58
C THR A 333 -1.44 19.01 -9.91
N ILE A 334 -0.77 19.29 -11.02
CA ILE A 334 -1.24 19.02 -12.36
C ILE A 334 -0.33 17.97 -12.99
N ILE A 335 -0.91 16.92 -13.55
CA ILE A 335 -0.21 15.86 -14.27
C ILE A 335 -0.81 15.80 -15.68
N LEU A 336 0.06 15.64 -16.67
CA LEU A 336 -0.35 15.37 -18.06
C LEU A 336 0.62 14.37 -18.66
N GLU A 337 0.10 13.34 -19.32
CA GLU A 337 0.92 12.35 -20.02
C GLU A 337 0.20 11.83 -21.25
N GLY A 338 0.93 11.76 -22.37
CA GLY A 338 0.51 11.14 -23.61
C GLY A 338 1.27 9.86 -23.88
N VAL A 339 0.63 8.88 -24.53
CA VAL A 339 1.25 7.61 -24.91
C VAL A 339 0.91 7.26 -26.36
N LYS A 340 1.85 6.58 -27.01
CA LYS A 340 1.65 6.00 -28.35
C LYS A 340 2.27 4.60 -28.42
N ASN A 341 1.52 3.64 -28.94
CA ASN A 341 1.99 2.30 -29.25
C ASN A 341 2.43 2.23 -30.74
N ASN A 342 3.73 2.04 -30.97
CA ASN A 342 4.34 1.95 -32.28
C ASN A 342 4.53 0.50 -32.77
N ALA A 343 4.01 -0.50 -32.07
CA ALA A 343 4.15 -1.90 -32.45
C ALA A 343 3.69 -2.14 -33.89
N SER A 344 4.43 -2.98 -34.63
CA SER A 344 4.06 -3.43 -35.97
C SER A 344 3.00 -4.55 -35.93
N GLY A 345 2.24 -4.72 -37.01
CA GLY A 345 1.27 -5.81 -37.15
C GLY A 345 0.08 -5.73 -36.18
N LEU A 346 -0.28 -4.54 -35.73
CA LEU A 346 -1.53 -4.31 -35.05
C LEU A 346 -2.72 -4.40 -36.03
N PRO A 347 -3.92 -4.78 -35.56
CA PRO A 347 -5.11 -4.84 -36.41
C PRO A 347 -5.40 -3.53 -37.14
N ALA A 348 -6.04 -3.62 -38.31
CA ALA A 348 -6.54 -2.45 -38.99
C ALA A 348 -7.52 -1.67 -38.11
N GLY A 349 -7.37 -0.35 -38.03
CA GLY A 349 -8.17 0.50 -37.16
C GLY A 349 -7.78 0.49 -35.68
N ALA A 350 -6.65 -0.12 -35.31
CA ALA A 350 -6.11 -0.08 -33.95
C ALA A 350 -5.92 1.37 -33.46
N GLN A 351 -6.51 1.70 -32.32
CA GLN A 351 -6.40 3.02 -31.70
C GLN A 351 -5.15 3.04 -30.81
N ARG A 352 -4.06 3.61 -31.31
CA ARG A 352 -2.70 3.49 -30.76
C ARG A 352 -2.32 4.59 -29.78
N ASN A 353 -3.11 5.67 -29.72
CA ASN A 353 -2.77 6.85 -28.93
C ASN A 353 -3.62 6.90 -27.65
N GLY A 354 -3.00 7.44 -26.60
CA GLY A 354 -3.70 7.74 -25.35
C GLY A 354 -3.22 9.04 -24.74
N VAL A 355 -4.07 9.67 -23.96
CA VAL A 355 -3.73 10.83 -23.13
C VAL A 355 -4.46 10.73 -21.81
N TRP A 356 -3.78 11.12 -20.73
CA TRP A 356 -4.32 11.25 -19.40
C TRP A 356 -3.84 12.57 -18.78
N GLY A 357 -4.77 13.26 -18.13
CA GLY A 357 -4.47 14.44 -17.34
C GLY A 357 -5.20 14.39 -16.00
N ARG A 358 -4.56 14.89 -14.95
CA ARG A 358 -5.09 15.01 -13.60
C ARG A 358 -4.85 16.40 -13.05
N VAL A 359 -5.87 16.96 -12.43
CA VAL A 359 -5.74 18.11 -11.55
C VAL A 359 -6.13 17.64 -10.15
N GLN A 360 -5.18 17.71 -9.23
CA GLN A 360 -5.34 17.30 -7.83
C GLN A 360 -5.19 18.52 -6.92
N TRP A 361 -6.10 18.67 -5.97
CA TRP A 361 -6.05 19.67 -4.92
C TRP A 361 -5.75 19.01 -3.58
N LYS A 362 -4.82 19.60 -2.86
CA LYS A 362 -4.27 19.13 -1.59
C LYS A 362 -3.61 17.74 -1.71
N THR A 363 -3.21 17.23 -0.59
CA THR A 363 -2.66 15.87 -0.45
C THR A 363 -3.10 15.39 0.93
N SER A 364 -3.75 14.26 0.99
CA SER A 364 -4.06 13.58 2.25
C SER A 364 -2.78 13.07 2.90
N ASP A 365 -2.74 13.15 4.22
CA ASP A 365 -1.66 12.62 5.04
C ASP A 365 -2.26 11.71 6.10
N TYR A 366 -2.07 10.40 5.95
CA TYR A 366 -2.71 9.41 6.84
C TYR A 366 -2.26 9.50 8.29
N GLN A 367 -1.16 10.23 8.59
CA GLN A 367 -0.74 10.49 9.97
C GLN A 367 -1.58 11.59 10.62
N ASN A 368 -2.25 12.43 9.81
CA ASN A 368 -2.98 13.60 10.24
C ASN A 368 -4.47 13.50 9.88
N PRO A 369 -5.34 13.07 10.82
CA PRO A 369 -6.79 13.07 10.65
C PRO A 369 -7.34 14.43 10.24
N GLY A 370 -8.38 14.45 9.39
CA GLY A 370 -8.99 15.67 8.85
C GLY A 370 -8.30 16.18 7.58
N THR A 371 -7.15 15.63 7.19
CA THR A 371 -6.54 15.96 5.90
C THR A 371 -7.29 15.27 4.77
N TRP A 372 -7.29 15.88 3.58
CA TRP A 372 -7.98 15.37 2.42
C TRP A 372 -7.31 15.78 1.12
N GLN A 373 -7.61 15.02 0.08
CA GLN A 373 -7.28 15.35 -1.30
C GLN A 373 -8.48 15.12 -2.20
N THR A 374 -8.51 15.81 -3.33
CA THR A 374 -9.46 15.54 -4.39
C THR A 374 -8.80 15.71 -5.75
N SER A 375 -9.26 14.95 -6.74
CA SER A 375 -8.78 15.11 -8.10
C SER A 375 -9.88 14.97 -9.14
N ILE A 376 -9.65 15.63 -10.27
CA ILE A 376 -10.39 15.41 -11.52
C ILE A 376 -9.41 14.86 -12.54
N ASP A 377 -9.80 13.75 -13.16
CA ASP A 377 -9.09 13.12 -14.26
C ASP A 377 -9.82 13.33 -15.57
N TYR A 378 -9.07 13.54 -16.63
CA TYR A 378 -9.53 13.34 -18.00
C TYR A 378 -8.67 12.26 -18.64
N LEU A 379 -9.30 11.34 -19.33
CA LEU A 379 -8.59 10.33 -20.10
C LEU A 379 -9.21 10.15 -21.49
N LYS A 380 -8.34 9.82 -22.44
CA LYS A 380 -8.74 9.33 -23.76
C LYS A 380 -7.73 8.26 -24.17
N MET A 381 -8.11 6.99 -24.03
CA MET A 381 -7.23 5.83 -24.20
C MET A 381 -7.73 4.94 -25.32
N GLY A 382 -6.93 4.82 -26.36
CA GLY A 382 -7.19 3.88 -27.45
C GLY A 382 -7.03 2.43 -26.96
N ASN A 383 -7.75 1.52 -27.61
CA ASN A 383 -7.78 0.10 -27.25
C ASN A 383 -6.42 -0.62 -27.40
N TRP A 384 -5.47 -0.03 -28.14
CA TRP A 384 -4.10 -0.51 -28.30
C TRP A 384 -3.04 0.47 -27.76
N SER A 385 -3.44 1.55 -27.10
CA SER A 385 -2.48 2.54 -26.58
C SER A 385 -1.72 2.02 -25.38
N ILE A 386 -2.41 1.35 -24.46
CA ILE A 386 -1.86 0.77 -23.24
C ILE A 386 -2.49 -0.60 -22.99
N ASP A 387 -1.82 -1.38 -22.12
CA ASP A 387 -2.46 -2.48 -21.44
C ASP A 387 -3.06 -1.98 -20.12
N SER A 388 -4.37 -2.02 -20.02
CA SER A 388 -5.09 -1.49 -18.87
C SER A 388 -4.83 -2.25 -17.57
N ASP A 389 -4.35 -3.47 -17.64
CA ASP A 389 -4.02 -4.24 -16.45
C ASP A 389 -2.78 -3.71 -15.74
N PHE A 390 -1.88 -3.05 -16.46
CA PHE A 390 -0.67 -2.43 -15.90
C PHE A 390 -0.84 -0.96 -15.53
N TRP A 391 -1.97 -0.35 -15.87
CA TRP A 391 -2.26 1.02 -15.50
C TRP A 391 -3.15 1.11 -14.26
N LYS A 392 -2.56 1.40 -13.12
CA LYS A 392 -3.25 1.40 -11.82
C LYS A 392 -3.59 2.80 -11.28
N ILE A 393 -3.19 3.87 -11.97
CA ILE A 393 -3.38 5.24 -11.48
C ILE A 393 -4.85 5.65 -11.50
N VAL A 394 -5.57 5.25 -12.55
CA VAL A 394 -7.00 5.52 -12.72
C VAL A 394 -7.73 4.21 -12.92
N LEU A 395 -8.80 3.98 -12.19
CA LEU A 395 -9.58 2.76 -12.31
C LEU A 395 -10.42 2.72 -13.55
N PRO A 396 -10.86 1.52 -13.85
CA PRO A 396 -10.31 0.65 -14.85
C PRO A 396 -10.60 1.28 -16.19
N VAL A 397 -9.55 1.62 -16.89
CA VAL A 397 -9.73 1.94 -18.30
C VAL A 397 -10.09 0.64 -18.98
N PRO A 398 -11.23 0.58 -19.68
CA PRO A 398 -11.53 -0.56 -20.54
C PRO A 398 -10.54 -0.56 -21.69
N GLY A 399 -9.42 -1.20 -21.47
CA GLY A 399 -8.38 -1.45 -22.47
C GLY A 399 -8.15 -2.94 -22.57
N GLY A 400 -7.62 -3.38 -23.62
CA GLY A 400 -7.29 -4.78 -23.81
C GLY A 400 -8.50 -5.68 -23.98
N ASN A 401 -8.72 -6.54 -23.04
CA ASN A 401 -9.90 -7.38 -22.98
C ASN A 401 -11.08 -6.73 -22.25
N GLY A 402 -10.87 -5.55 -21.69
CA GLY A 402 -11.97 -4.76 -21.22
C GLY A 402 -12.91 -4.43 -22.36
N ILE A 403 -14.13 -4.24 -22.09
CA ILE A 403 -15.28 -3.84 -22.88
C ILE A 403 -15.01 -3.82 -24.40
N ASN A 404 -14.99 -5.02 -25.00
CA ASN A 404 -14.94 -5.27 -26.46
C ASN A 404 -13.81 -4.58 -27.24
N GLY A 405 -12.76 -4.13 -26.61
CA GLY A 405 -11.67 -3.47 -27.29
C GLY A 405 -11.93 -2.06 -27.80
N ASP A 406 -12.93 -1.34 -27.28
CA ASP A 406 -13.34 -0.03 -27.78
C ASP A 406 -12.55 1.14 -27.21
N GLY A 407 -11.61 0.89 -26.29
CA GLY A 407 -10.93 1.96 -25.56
C GLY A 407 -11.87 2.76 -24.67
N ALA A 408 -11.42 3.91 -24.15
CA ALA A 408 -12.26 4.75 -23.32
C ALA A 408 -11.88 6.23 -23.39
N GLN A 409 -12.85 7.12 -23.18
CA GLN A 409 -12.63 8.53 -22.93
C GLN A 409 -13.66 9.09 -21.95
N GLY A 410 -13.28 10.08 -21.19
CA GLY A 410 -14.18 10.76 -20.23
C GLY A 410 -13.48 11.29 -19.02
N PHE A 411 -14.26 11.53 -17.97
CA PHE A 411 -13.81 12.16 -16.75
C PHE A 411 -13.93 11.21 -15.57
N GLY A 412 -13.00 11.39 -14.62
CA GLY A 412 -13.00 10.78 -13.31
C GLY A 412 -12.97 11.82 -12.22
N PHE A 413 -13.49 11.47 -11.06
CA PHE A 413 -13.43 12.22 -9.83
C PHE A 413 -12.97 11.27 -8.71
N ASP A 414 -12.08 11.78 -7.85
CA ASP A 414 -11.53 11.04 -6.73
C ASP A 414 -11.51 11.98 -5.50
N PHE A 415 -11.98 11.49 -4.35
CA PHE A 415 -11.96 12.22 -3.09
C PHE A 415 -11.52 11.28 -1.97
N ASP A 416 -10.44 11.62 -1.29
CA ASP A 416 -9.86 10.87 -0.18
C ASP A 416 -9.84 11.74 1.08
N TYR A 417 -10.28 11.18 2.22
CA TYR A 417 -10.36 11.84 3.51
C TYR A 417 -9.80 10.95 4.61
N VAL A 418 -8.87 11.47 5.39
CA VAL A 418 -8.26 10.77 6.54
C VAL A 418 -9.17 10.92 7.75
N VAL A 419 -9.86 9.83 8.10
CA VAL A 419 -10.85 9.78 9.20
C VAL A 419 -10.16 9.67 10.56
N ALA A 420 -9.12 8.84 10.61
CA ALA A 420 -8.30 8.63 11.80
C ALA A 420 -6.85 8.37 11.37
N LYS A 421 -5.91 8.41 12.29
CA LYS A 421 -4.50 8.07 11.99
C LYS A 421 -4.43 6.69 11.32
N ASN A 422 -3.79 6.63 10.15
CA ASN A 422 -3.63 5.45 9.32
C ASN A 422 -4.95 4.89 8.71
N LEU A 423 -6.07 5.60 8.82
CA LEU A 423 -7.36 5.20 8.27
C LEU A 423 -7.92 6.30 7.37
N ASP A 424 -8.13 5.98 6.10
CA ASP A 424 -8.77 6.87 5.13
C ASP A 424 -9.99 6.22 4.47
N VAL A 425 -10.86 7.06 3.97
CA VAL A 425 -11.98 6.71 3.10
C VAL A 425 -11.81 7.43 1.77
N ASP A 426 -12.02 6.70 0.68
CA ASP A 426 -11.81 7.17 -0.68
C ASP A 426 -13.09 6.90 -1.50
N PHE A 427 -13.55 7.92 -2.21
CA PHE A 427 -14.68 7.86 -3.11
C PHE A 427 -14.21 8.13 -4.54
N LYS A 428 -14.59 7.24 -5.48
CA LYS A 428 -14.24 7.35 -6.89
C LYS A 428 -15.49 7.30 -7.76
N TYR A 429 -15.54 8.18 -8.75
CA TYR A 429 -16.57 8.21 -9.78
C TYR A 429 -15.94 8.37 -11.15
N TYR A 430 -16.34 7.53 -12.12
CA TYR A 430 -15.89 7.66 -13.50
C TYR A 430 -17.09 7.59 -14.45
N ALA A 431 -17.21 8.61 -15.31
CA ALA A 431 -18.15 8.67 -16.41
C ALA A 431 -17.38 8.57 -17.73
N LEU A 432 -17.44 7.41 -18.36
CA LEU A 432 -16.67 7.09 -19.55
C LEU A 432 -17.57 6.71 -20.72
N LYS A 433 -17.04 6.85 -21.94
CA LYS A 433 -17.63 6.37 -23.19
C LYS A 433 -16.52 5.73 -24.04
N PRO A 434 -16.86 4.97 -25.09
CA PRO A 434 -15.87 4.44 -26.03
C PRO A 434 -14.95 5.53 -26.60
N TYR A 435 -13.70 5.16 -26.92
CA TYR A 435 -12.73 6.07 -27.53
C TYR A 435 -13.27 6.69 -28.84
N ASP A 436 -13.98 5.90 -29.64
CA ASP A 436 -14.70 6.32 -30.87
C ASP A 436 -16.13 5.73 -30.83
N SER A 437 -17.08 6.53 -30.38
CA SER A 437 -18.45 6.10 -30.22
C SER A 437 -19.12 5.72 -31.56
N ASN A 438 -18.60 6.20 -32.69
CA ASN A 438 -19.12 5.87 -34.02
C ASN A 438 -18.75 4.44 -34.47
N LYS A 439 -17.72 3.85 -33.85
CA LYS A 439 -17.22 2.49 -34.15
C LYS A 439 -17.62 1.47 -33.09
N SER A 440 -18.31 1.90 -32.04
CA SER A 440 -18.75 1.06 -30.93
C SER A 440 -20.22 0.68 -31.08
N SER A 441 -20.56 -0.48 -30.50
CA SER A 441 -21.96 -0.94 -30.42
C SER A 441 -22.80 -0.21 -29.36
N PHE A 442 -22.18 0.71 -28.59
CA PHE A 442 -22.83 1.49 -27.54
C PHE A 442 -22.21 2.88 -27.41
N SER A 443 -23.00 3.85 -26.95
CA SER A 443 -22.62 5.27 -26.88
C SER A 443 -21.86 5.63 -25.60
N SER A 444 -22.08 4.91 -24.51
CA SER A 444 -21.46 5.16 -23.21
C SER A 444 -21.27 3.88 -22.40
N TYR A 445 -20.40 3.93 -21.37
CA TYR A 445 -20.28 2.92 -20.35
C TYR A 445 -21.17 3.26 -19.15
N SER A 446 -21.62 2.26 -18.42
CA SER A 446 -22.26 2.47 -17.13
C SER A 446 -21.26 3.12 -16.17
N PRO A 447 -21.66 4.18 -15.43
CA PRO A 447 -20.74 4.86 -14.53
C PRO A 447 -20.14 3.93 -13.49
N TYR A 448 -18.85 4.09 -13.24
CA TYR A 448 -18.16 3.43 -12.13
C TYR A 448 -18.31 4.24 -10.86
N LEU A 449 -18.63 3.57 -9.76
CA LEU A 449 -18.59 4.10 -8.41
C LEU A 449 -17.74 3.18 -7.52
N GLY A 450 -16.86 3.78 -6.72
CA GLY A 450 -16.03 3.07 -5.76
C GLY A 450 -16.07 3.74 -4.40
N PHE A 451 -16.30 2.96 -3.35
CA PHE A 451 -16.14 3.35 -1.95
C PHE A 451 -15.06 2.47 -1.37
N ILE A 452 -14.00 3.09 -0.87
CA ILE A 452 -12.80 2.38 -0.44
C ILE A 452 -12.46 2.86 0.97
N THR A 453 -12.10 1.92 1.82
CA THR A 453 -11.52 2.20 3.13
C THR A 453 -10.17 1.52 3.19
N ASN A 454 -9.14 2.27 3.52
CA ASN A 454 -7.78 1.77 3.68
C ASN A 454 -7.34 1.97 5.13
N TRP A 455 -6.82 0.93 5.73
CA TRP A 455 -6.15 0.97 7.03
C TRP A 455 -4.70 0.51 6.87
N ARG A 456 -3.76 1.18 7.57
CA ARG A 456 -2.32 0.92 7.49
C ARG A 456 -1.73 0.78 8.89
N PHE A 457 -0.70 -0.04 9.03
CA PHE A 457 0.06 -0.22 10.27
C PHE A 457 1.56 -0.24 10.01
#